data_a3d5a540d7c8e9b7307c9d80eee8011a
#
_entry.id   a3d5a540d7c8e9b7307c9d80eee8011a
#
_cell.length_a   1.000
_cell.length_b   1.000
_cell.length_c   1.000
_cell.angle_alpha   90.00
_cell.angle_beta   90.00
_cell.angle_gamma   90.00
#
_symmetry.space_group_name_H-M   'P 1'
#
loop_
_entity.id
_entity.type
_entity.pdbx_description
1 polymer ?
#
loop_
_entity_poly.entity_id
_entity_poly.type
_entity_poly.pdbx_seq_one_letter_code
_entity_poly.pdbx_strand_id
1 'polypeptide(L)'
;GYLSYTTFGDYTTTPLLIFSIDYGYMDDLGPGTLGIGGLIGYKATSYEYNYFGYSDKASWKDVVIGGRGTYHAYLDIDKLDVYGVFNAGIVVQQYTFDSNSPVAGESNTSSTNLNISGGICAGAKYFLTDNLAAYAELGYDVAWIKLGVTLKLWC
;
A
#
# COMPACT_ATOMS: atom_id res chain seq x y z
N GLY A 1 4.79 8.63 -3.69
CA GLY A 1 5.05 8.81 -2.25
C GLY A 1 5.17 10.26 -1.91
N TYR A 2 4.24 10.79 -1.13
CA TYR A 2 4.37 12.13 -0.59
C TYR A 2 5.14 12.04 0.72
N LEU A 3 6.38 12.50 0.72
CA LEU A 3 7.11 12.82 1.93
C LEU A 3 6.70 14.26 2.31
N SER A 4 5.82 14.39 3.28
CA SER A 4 5.51 15.68 3.89
C SER A 4 6.33 15.81 5.17
N TYR A 5 7.27 16.72 5.16
CA TYR A 5 7.98 17.15 6.35
C TYR A 5 7.29 18.40 6.88
N THR A 6 6.65 18.33 8.02
CA THR A 6 6.20 19.52 8.74
C THR A 6 6.39 19.35 10.24
N THR A 7 6.96 20.37 10.82
CA THR A 7 7.66 20.37 12.09
C THR A 7 6.81 20.82 13.27
N PHE A 8 5.52 20.93 13.28
CA PHE A 8 4.74 21.38 14.44
C PHE A 8 3.35 20.74 14.47
N GLY A 9 3.17 19.70 15.28
CA GLY A 9 1.91 19.05 15.55
C GLY A 9 2.06 17.55 15.82
N ASP A 10 1.10 16.96 16.51
CA ASP A 10 1.05 15.51 16.69
C ASP A 10 0.63 14.85 15.36
N TYR A 11 1.58 14.21 14.72
CA TYR A 11 1.39 13.50 13.46
C TYR A 11 1.35 11.99 13.72
N THR A 12 0.22 11.39 13.45
CA THR A 12 0.05 9.94 13.55
C THR A 12 -0.17 9.35 12.17
N THR A 13 0.74 8.50 11.74
CA THR A 13 0.62 7.77 10.47
C THR A 13 0.63 6.28 10.75
N THR A 14 -0.38 5.58 10.24
CA THR A 14 -0.33 4.12 10.17
C THR A 14 0.57 3.67 9.03
N PRO A 15 1.31 2.57 9.18
CA PRO A 15 2.02 1.99 8.05
C PRO A 15 1.03 1.59 6.95
N LEU A 16 1.48 1.60 5.71
CA LEU A 16 0.69 1.07 4.60
C LEU A 16 0.56 -0.45 4.76
N LEU A 17 -0.66 -0.89 5.07
CA LEU A 17 -1.00 -2.30 5.18
C LEU A 17 -1.49 -2.79 3.82
N ILE A 18 -0.82 -3.78 3.25
CA ILE A 18 -1.17 -4.38 1.97
C ILE A 18 -1.44 -5.86 2.15
N PHE A 19 -2.58 -6.29 1.64
CA PHE A 19 -2.91 -7.69 1.45
C PHE A 19 -2.93 -8.00 -0.05
N SER A 20 -2.23 -9.04 -0.47
CA SER A 20 -2.18 -9.46 -1.86
C SER A 20 -2.44 -10.94 -2.00
N ILE A 21 -3.04 -11.32 -3.11
CA ILE A 21 -3.26 -12.70 -3.53
C ILE A 21 -2.62 -12.86 -4.91
N ASP A 22 -1.73 -13.81 -5.03
CA ASP A 22 -1.08 -14.16 -6.29
C ASP A 22 -1.53 -15.56 -6.74
N TYR A 23 -1.86 -15.64 -8.03
CA TYR A 23 -2.19 -16.87 -8.71
C TYR A 23 -1.18 -17.12 -9.83
N GLY A 24 -0.50 -18.25 -9.81
CA GLY A 24 0.41 -18.65 -10.88
C GLY A 24 -0.37 -18.99 -12.13
N TYR A 25 -0.11 -18.29 -13.24
CA TYR A 25 -0.86 -18.42 -14.49
C TYR A 25 -0.13 -19.21 -15.58
N MET A 26 1.17 -19.03 -15.69
CA MET A 26 1.98 -19.70 -16.69
C MET A 26 3.28 -20.22 -16.08
N ASP A 27 3.43 -21.52 -16.08
CA ASP A 27 4.69 -22.20 -15.83
C ASP A 27 5.50 -22.24 -17.14
N ASP A 28 6.84 -22.26 -17.05
CA ASP A 28 7.76 -22.38 -18.17
C ASP A 28 7.85 -21.18 -19.16
N LEU A 29 7.75 -19.96 -18.68
CA LEU A 29 8.16 -18.80 -19.43
C LEU A 29 9.68 -18.56 -19.27
N GLY A 30 10.50 -19.41 -19.89
CA GLY A 30 11.95 -19.35 -19.75
C GLY A 30 12.42 -19.71 -18.33
N PRO A 31 13.29 -18.88 -17.69
CA PRO A 31 13.81 -19.16 -16.35
C PRO A 31 12.85 -18.82 -15.19
N GLY A 32 11.55 -18.67 -15.44
CA GLY A 32 10.63 -18.23 -14.40
C GLY A 32 9.16 -18.55 -14.65
N THR A 33 8.32 -18.17 -13.72
CA THR A 33 6.86 -18.32 -13.74
C THR A 33 6.17 -16.96 -13.74
N LEU A 34 5.20 -16.78 -14.62
CA LEU A 34 4.33 -15.60 -14.62
C LEU A 34 3.13 -15.83 -13.71
N GLY A 35 2.89 -14.91 -12.78
CA GLY A 35 1.74 -14.87 -11.92
C GLY A 35 0.88 -13.62 -12.18
N ILE A 36 -0.39 -13.75 -11.91
CA ILE A 36 -1.33 -12.62 -11.83
C ILE A 36 -2.01 -12.62 -10.48
N GLY A 37 -2.39 -11.47 -10.01
CA GLY A 37 -3.01 -11.36 -8.70
C GLY A 37 -3.73 -10.05 -8.48
N GLY A 38 -4.21 -9.89 -7.27
CA GLY A 38 -4.84 -8.67 -6.80
C GLY A 38 -4.19 -8.17 -5.53
N LEU A 39 -4.34 -6.90 -5.26
CA LEU A 39 -3.92 -6.28 -4.01
C LEU A 39 -4.99 -5.32 -3.50
N ILE A 40 -5.06 -5.24 -2.19
CA ILE A 40 -5.80 -4.22 -1.47
C ILE A 40 -4.89 -3.65 -0.39
N GLY A 41 -4.86 -2.33 -0.28
CA GLY A 41 -4.05 -1.64 0.71
C GLY A 41 -4.82 -0.57 1.44
N TYR A 42 -4.40 -0.27 2.67
CA TYR A 42 -4.98 0.76 3.50
C TYR A 42 -3.90 1.53 4.24
N LYS A 43 -4.01 2.85 4.21
CA LYS A 43 -3.17 3.76 4.98
C LYS A 43 -4.03 4.88 5.54
N ALA A 44 -3.82 5.22 6.80
CA ALA A 44 -4.45 6.37 7.42
C ALA A 44 -3.38 7.31 7.99
N THR A 45 -3.59 8.58 7.80
CA THR A 45 -2.75 9.65 8.34
C THR A 45 -3.64 10.67 9.02
N SER A 46 -3.37 11.01 10.26
CA SER A 46 -4.08 12.04 11.00
C SER A 46 -3.10 13.10 11.47
N TYR A 47 -3.51 14.33 11.36
CA TYR A 47 -2.81 15.49 11.87
C TYR A 47 -3.75 16.28 12.76
N GLU A 48 -3.35 16.53 13.99
CA GLU A 48 -4.09 17.33 14.95
C GLU A 48 -3.25 18.53 15.36
N TYR A 49 -3.83 19.72 15.23
CA TYR A 49 -3.21 20.96 15.62
C TYR A 49 -4.06 21.65 16.70
N ASN A 50 -3.45 21.87 17.85
CA ASN A 50 -4.08 22.57 18.97
C ASN A 50 -3.52 23.99 19.09
N TYR A 51 -4.36 24.98 18.99
CA TYR A 51 -3.99 26.39 19.10
C TYR A 51 -5.00 27.16 19.94
N PHE A 52 -4.54 27.79 21.04
CA PHE A 52 -5.35 28.60 21.95
C PHE A 52 -6.71 28.01 22.37
N GLY A 53 -6.75 26.73 22.69
CA GLY A 53 -7.97 26.04 23.08
C GLY A 53 -8.86 25.57 21.92
N TYR A 54 -8.42 25.75 20.68
CA TYR A 54 -9.07 25.22 19.48
C TYR A 54 -8.28 24.04 18.92
N SER A 55 -8.98 23.05 18.42
CA SER A 55 -8.36 21.90 17.77
C SER A 55 -8.82 21.79 16.34
N ASP A 56 -7.85 21.74 15.42
CA ASP A 56 -8.06 21.42 14.02
C ASP A 56 -7.53 20.01 13.77
N LYS A 57 -8.36 19.14 13.20
CA LYS A 57 -7.99 17.77 12.87
C LYS A 57 -8.15 17.56 11.38
N ALA A 58 -7.07 17.19 10.73
CA ALA A 58 -7.07 16.76 9.34
C ALA A 58 -6.74 15.27 9.28
N SER A 59 -7.51 14.50 8.52
CA SER A 59 -7.27 13.08 8.34
C SER A 59 -7.34 12.70 6.87
N TRP A 60 -6.41 11.86 6.45
CA TRP A 60 -6.34 11.28 5.12
C TRP A 60 -6.43 9.76 5.24
N LYS A 61 -7.29 9.17 4.44
CA LYS A 61 -7.44 7.72 4.33
C LYS A 61 -7.26 7.34 2.88
N ASP A 62 -6.29 6.48 2.63
CA ASP A 62 -5.98 5.97 1.30
C ASP A 62 -6.34 4.49 1.25
N VAL A 63 -7.20 4.14 0.32
CA VAL A 63 -7.52 2.75 -0.02
C VAL A 63 -6.99 2.47 -1.41
N VAL A 64 -6.17 1.46 -1.54
CA VAL A 64 -5.59 1.02 -2.81
C VAL A 64 -6.23 -0.29 -3.21
N ILE A 65 -6.73 -0.39 -4.42
CA ILE A 65 -7.25 -1.61 -5.01
C ILE A 65 -6.64 -1.76 -6.40
N GLY A 66 -6.05 -2.90 -6.69
CA GLY A 66 -5.40 -3.08 -7.98
C GLY A 66 -5.14 -4.52 -8.36
N GLY A 67 -4.72 -4.67 -9.62
CA GLY A 67 -4.16 -5.89 -10.16
C GLY A 67 -2.64 -5.86 -10.10
N ARG A 68 -2.04 -7.03 -10.04
CA ARG A 68 -0.60 -7.21 -10.11
C ARG A 68 -0.21 -8.35 -11.03
N GLY A 69 0.84 -8.13 -11.79
CA GLY A 69 1.53 -9.16 -12.54
C GLY A 69 2.88 -9.44 -11.88
N THR A 70 3.22 -10.68 -11.67
CA THR A 70 4.48 -11.10 -11.06
C THR A 70 5.26 -12.02 -11.96
N TYR A 71 6.56 -11.83 -12.02
CA TYR A 71 7.47 -12.75 -12.69
C TYR A 71 8.44 -13.32 -11.66
N HIS A 72 8.30 -14.58 -11.35
CA HIS A 72 9.08 -15.30 -10.35
C HIS A 72 10.29 -15.96 -11.00
N ALA A 73 11.48 -15.63 -10.52
CA ALA A 73 12.71 -16.27 -10.96
C ALA A 73 12.94 -17.61 -10.23
N TYR A 74 13.27 -18.66 -10.95
CA TYR A 74 13.65 -19.93 -10.34
C TYR A 74 15.03 -19.80 -9.69
N LEU A 75 15.05 -19.79 -8.37
CA LEU A 75 16.26 -19.87 -7.55
C LEU A 75 16.26 -21.21 -6.79
N ASP A 76 17.39 -21.89 -6.79
CA ASP A 76 17.60 -23.12 -6.00
C ASP A 76 17.76 -22.84 -4.49
N ILE A 77 16.95 -21.95 -3.95
CA ILE A 77 16.96 -21.59 -2.53
C ILE A 77 15.61 -21.95 -1.93
N ASP A 78 15.61 -22.92 -1.03
CA ASP A 78 14.40 -23.36 -0.33
C ASP A 78 13.73 -22.18 0.38
N LYS A 79 12.41 -22.07 0.20
CA LYS A 79 11.53 -21.09 0.85
C LYS A 79 11.74 -19.62 0.45
N LEU A 80 12.70 -19.33 -0.42
CA LEU A 80 12.93 -17.97 -0.93
C LEU A 80 12.51 -17.87 -2.40
N ASP A 81 11.65 -16.92 -2.69
CA ASP A 81 11.17 -16.61 -4.03
C ASP A 81 11.47 -15.14 -4.33
N VAL A 82 12.26 -14.89 -5.38
CA VAL A 82 12.58 -13.54 -5.85
C VAL A 82 11.82 -13.26 -7.13
N TYR A 83 11.20 -12.09 -7.21
CA TYR A 83 10.29 -11.77 -8.29
C TYR A 83 10.30 -10.29 -8.67
N GLY A 84 9.94 -10.02 -9.91
CA GLY A 84 9.58 -8.70 -10.39
C GLY A 84 8.07 -8.52 -10.37
N VAL A 85 7.59 -7.32 -10.08
CA VAL A 85 6.16 -6.99 -9.99
C VAL A 85 5.84 -5.79 -10.83
N PHE A 86 4.76 -5.88 -11.57
CA PHE A 86 4.05 -4.75 -12.16
C PHE A 86 2.69 -4.61 -11.49
N ASN A 87 2.42 -3.46 -10.90
CA ASN A 87 1.14 -3.13 -10.27
C ASN A 87 0.40 -2.08 -11.09
N ALA A 88 -0.92 -2.22 -11.18
CA ALA A 88 -1.80 -1.21 -11.74
C ALA A 88 -3.12 -1.21 -10.96
N GLY A 89 -3.58 -0.04 -10.55
CA GLY A 89 -4.78 0.05 -9.73
C GLY A 89 -5.28 1.46 -9.55
N ILE A 90 -6.21 1.60 -8.65
CA ILE A 90 -6.80 2.86 -8.24
C ILE A 90 -6.55 3.10 -6.76
N VAL A 91 -6.26 4.35 -6.44
CA VAL A 91 -6.16 4.85 -5.07
C VAL A 91 -7.35 5.76 -4.81
N VAL A 92 -8.17 5.38 -3.84
CA VAL A 92 -9.27 6.20 -3.34
C VAL A 92 -8.76 6.93 -2.10
N GLN A 93 -8.60 8.23 -2.22
CA GLN A 93 -8.14 9.10 -1.14
C GLN A 93 -9.31 9.88 -0.58
N GLN A 94 -9.58 9.71 0.70
CA GLN A 94 -10.55 10.49 1.46
C GLN A 94 -9.83 11.49 2.34
N TYR A 95 -10.20 12.74 2.21
CA TYR A 95 -9.74 13.83 3.05
C TYR A 95 -10.90 14.32 3.91
N THR A 96 -10.69 14.39 5.22
CA THR A 96 -11.65 14.94 6.16
C THR A 96 -10.96 16.02 6.99
N PHE A 97 -11.55 17.21 7.03
CA PHE A 97 -11.10 18.32 7.84
C PHE A 97 -12.18 18.70 8.84
N ASP A 98 -11.86 18.63 10.14
CA ASP A 98 -12.71 19.03 11.24
C ASP A 98 -12.07 20.24 11.94
N SER A 99 -12.74 21.39 11.95
CA SER A 99 -12.31 22.58 12.68
C SER A 99 -13.33 22.93 13.75
N ASN A 100 -12.84 23.16 14.97
CA ASN A 100 -13.64 23.58 16.12
C ASN A 100 -13.40 25.06 16.46
N SER A 101 -13.09 25.89 15.48
CA SER A 101 -12.85 27.32 15.67
C SER A 101 -14.15 28.12 15.65
N PRO A 102 -14.46 28.94 16.70
CA PRO A 102 -15.66 29.77 16.73
C PRO A 102 -15.62 30.93 15.73
N VAL A 103 -14.46 31.27 15.19
CA VAL A 103 -14.30 32.37 14.22
C VAL A 103 -14.66 31.90 12.79
N ALA A 104 -14.46 30.62 12.49
CA ALA A 104 -14.74 30.04 11.17
C ALA A 104 -16.09 29.29 11.10
N GLY A 105 -16.79 29.12 12.23
CA GLY A 105 -17.93 28.23 12.34
C GLY A 105 -17.48 26.75 12.33
N GLU A 106 -18.34 25.85 12.77
CA GLU A 106 -18.10 24.42 12.61
C GLU A 106 -18.08 24.08 11.12
N SER A 107 -16.92 23.77 10.59
CA SER A 107 -16.74 23.46 9.20
C SER A 107 -16.23 22.02 9.06
N ASN A 108 -17.11 21.12 8.68
CA ASN A 108 -16.75 19.76 8.29
C ASN A 108 -16.66 19.72 6.77
N THR A 109 -15.44 19.56 6.26
CA THR A 109 -15.21 19.38 4.82
C THR A 109 -14.68 17.99 4.57
N SER A 110 -15.36 17.25 3.70
CA SER A 110 -14.86 15.97 3.22
C SER A 110 -14.75 16.00 1.70
N SER A 111 -13.66 15.49 1.17
CA SER A 111 -13.50 15.30 -0.26
C SER A 111 -12.93 13.91 -0.56
N THR A 112 -13.34 13.36 -1.68
CA THR A 112 -12.89 12.06 -2.17
C THR A 112 -12.24 12.25 -3.53
N ASN A 113 -10.99 11.85 -3.65
CA ASN A 113 -10.23 11.86 -4.88
C ASN A 113 -9.92 10.44 -5.34
N LEU A 114 -10.02 10.23 -6.62
CA LEU A 114 -9.70 8.96 -7.27
C LEU A 114 -8.48 9.16 -8.16
N ASN A 115 -7.42 8.39 -7.91
CA ASN A 115 -6.19 8.45 -8.66
C ASN A 115 -5.84 7.09 -9.25
N ILE A 116 -5.29 7.09 -10.43
CA ILE A 116 -4.71 5.87 -11.03
C ILE A 116 -3.30 5.71 -10.47
N SER A 117 -3.00 4.50 -10.03
CA SER A 117 -1.68 4.12 -9.53
C SER A 117 -1.11 3.01 -10.40
N GLY A 118 0.19 3.06 -10.62
CA GLY A 118 0.91 2.02 -11.31
C GLY A 118 2.39 2.09 -11.00
N GLY A 119 3.05 0.94 -11.00
CA GLY A 119 4.46 0.91 -10.69
C GLY A 119 5.12 -0.43 -10.94
N ILE A 120 6.43 -0.43 -10.83
CA ILE A 120 7.30 -1.59 -10.99
C ILE A 120 8.11 -1.75 -9.71
N CYS A 121 8.13 -2.96 -9.18
CA CYS A 121 8.89 -3.32 -7.99
C CYS A 121 9.68 -4.61 -8.21
N ALA A 122 10.72 -4.78 -7.44
CA ALA A 122 11.39 -6.06 -7.24
C ALA A 122 11.14 -6.51 -5.79
N GLY A 123 10.88 -7.78 -5.60
CA GLY A 123 10.54 -8.31 -4.29
C GLY A 123 11.13 -9.67 -4.00
N ALA A 124 11.06 -10.04 -2.75
CA ALA A 124 11.39 -11.35 -2.27
C ALA A 124 10.30 -11.82 -1.30
N LYS A 125 9.91 -13.09 -1.42
CA LYS A 125 9.00 -13.78 -0.50
C LYS A 125 9.75 -14.86 0.24
N TYR A 126 9.48 -14.95 1.53
CA TYR A 126 9.93 -16.06 2.36
C TYR A 126 8.74 -16.84 2.86
N PHE A 127 8.66 -18.12 2.46
CA PHE A 127 7.55 -19.00 2.82
C PHE A 127 7.66 -19.46 4.26
N LEU A 128 6.69 -19.06 5.09
CA LEU A 128 6.54 -19.50 6.47
C LEU A 128 5.85 -20.86 6.53
N THR A 129 4.90 -21.08 5.61
CA THR A 129 4.22 -22.34 5.34
C THR A 129 4.11 -22.53 3.83
N ASP A 130 3.57 -23.65 3.37
CA ASP A 130 3.40 -23.94 1.94
C ASP A 130 2.55 -22.89 1.20
N ASN A 131 1.65 -22.23 1.92
CA ASN A 131 0.68 -21.29 1.33
C ASN A 131 0.83 -19.85 1.84
N LEU A 132 1.55 -19.62 2.94
CA LEU A 132 1.70 -18.30 3.55
C LEU A 132 3.15 -17.85 3.47
N ALA A 133 3.38 -16.69 2.91
CA ALA A 133 4.69 -16.05 2.84
C ALA A 133 4.67 -14.62 3.35
N ALA A 134 5.74 -14.22 4.01
CA ALA A 134 6.08 -12.83 4.23
C ALA A 134 6.83 -12.29 3.02
N TYR A 135 6.59 -11.04 2.62
CA TYR A 135 7.27 -10.45 1.49
C TYR A 135 7.77 -9.03 1.78
N ALA A 136 8.82 -8.67 1.05
CA ALA A 136 9.33 -7.32 0.97
C ALA A 136 9.48 -6.92 -0.50
N GLU A 137 9.01 -5.75 -0.86
CA GLU A 137 9.11 -5.19 -2.20
C GLU A 137 9.75 -3.81 -2.15
N LEU A 138 10.64 -3.55 -3.08
CA LEU A 138 11.31 -2.28 -3.30
C LEU A 138 11.04 -1.83 -4.73
N GLY A 139 10.65 -0.59 -4.92
CA GLY A 139 10.46 -0.06 -6.25
C GLY A 139 9.66 1.24 -6.28
N TYR A 140 9.19 1.57 -7.46
CA TYR A 140 8.41 2.77 -7.70
C TYR A 140 6.94 2.39 -7.93
N ASP A 141 6.12 2.63 -6.90
CA ASP A 141 4.69 2.34 -6.90
C ASP A 141 4.01 3.23 -5.85
N VAL A 142 2.96 2.76 -5.23
CA VAL A 142 2.26 3.43 -4.09
C VAL A 142 3.22 3.75 -2.93
N ALA A 143 4.21 2.90 -2.72
CA ALA A 143 5.27 3.11 -1.75
C ALA A 143 6.62 2.56 -2.26
N TRP A 144 7.71 3.21 -1.88
CA TRP A 144 9.07 2.77 -2.23
C TRP A 144 9.45 1.43 -1.60
N ILE A 145 8.94 1.19 -0.38
CA ILE A 145 9.13 -0.04 0.37
C ILE A 145 7.77 -0.55 0.79
N LYS A 146 7.49 -1.81 0.49
CA LYS A 146 6.28 -2.51 0.92
C LYS A 146 6.68 -3.77 1.67
N LEU A 147 6.05 -3.96 2.82
CA LEU A 147 6.17 -5.18 3.61
C LEU A 147 4.77 -5.76 3.80
N GLY A 148 4.64 -7.06 3.73
CA GLY A 148 3.34 -7.66 3.90
C GLY A 148 3.38 -9.18 3.95
N VAL A 149 2.19 -9.76 3.91
CA VAL A 149 1.98 -11.20 3.79
C VAL A 149 1.17 -11.50 2.53
N THR A 150 1.44 -12.62 1.94
CA THR A 150 0.74 -13.10 0.75
C THR A 150 0.32 -14.55 0.92
N LEU A 151 -0.86 -14.86 0.41
CA LEU A 151 -1.38 -16.21 0.33
C LEU A 151 -1.20 -16.72 -1.10
N LYS A 152 -0.59 -17.89 -1.22
CA LYS A 152 -0.50 -18.64 -2.48
C LYS A 152 -1.67 -19.60 -2.55
N LEU A 153 -2.55 -19.34 -3.50
CA LEU A 153 -3.66 -20.24 -3.79
C LEU A 153 -3.23 -21.22 -4.88
N TRP A 154 -3.28 -22.48 -4.56
CA TRP A 154 -3.09 -23.55 -5.53
C TRP A 154 -4.44 -23.91 -6.16
N CYS A 155 -4.41 -24.06 -7.44
CA CYS A 155 -5.43 -24.83 -8.13
C CYS A 155 -4.89 -26.21 -8.43
#